data_533d16dc47c811057b5ff90bc3799834
#
_entry.id   533d16dc47c811057b5ff90bc3799834
#
_cell.length_a   1.000
_cell.length_b   1.000
_cell.length_c   1.000
_cell.angle_alpha   90.00
_cell.angle_beta   90.00
_cell.angle_gamma   90.00
#
_symmetry.space_group_name_H-M   'P 1'
#
loop_
_entity.id
_entity.type
_entity.pdbx_description
1 polymer ?
#
loop_
_entity_poly.entity_id
_entity_poly.type
_entity_poly.pdbx_seq_one_letter_code
_entity_poly.pdbx_strand_id
1 'polypeptide(L)'
;MRRQPTNAVARLGGLLSDRLGSTRRLSLYEAFVADDESFEPDARLVAHLVGHREELASWIGAASGDGRGGGWERSPAAVLRGLLVPWLHEKNQFFRVDAEDARRLEDLYRRAMLDAARVLSSPTSDARAAEELRGVWGAHRARLASFVRERLGEEPRDAVCASYSPPLQLAVLGLADGGEAGPVLDVGCGRDAALVRRLRLAGVEAQGIDRIAPEGVDGVLVVDWLDFDYGDGVWGTVVSHLGLSLHFLRYHLADGPAAESLALAHAGAYARILRSLRVGGSFAYVPALPFVEALLPDRGSPAYRCERISPPEGLSTPTLRALQEDTGLDLAPASRVWRTA
;
A
#
# COMPACT_ATOMS: atom_id res chain seq x y z
N MET A 1 -31.41 3.53 -18.30
CA MET A 1 -31.62 4.66 -17.38
C MET A 1 -31.03 4.31 -16.03
N ARG A 2 -29.98 5.01 -15.54
CA ARG A 2 -29.43 4.82 -14.20
C ARG A 2 -30.39 5.52 -13.22
N ARG A 3 -30.99 4.76 -12.30
CA ARG A 3 -31.72 5.37 -11.20
C ARG A 3 -30.70 6.14 -10.35
N GLN A 4 -30.94 7.41 -10.08
CA GLN A 4 -30.16 8.16 -9.10
C GLN A 4 -30.27 7.45 -7.73
N PRO A 5 -29.17 7.38 -6.95
CA PRO A 5 -29.23 6.81 -5.61
C PRO A 5 -30.27 7.57 -4.80
N THR A 6 -31.09 6.84 -4.07
CA THR A 6 -32.06 7.42 -3.16
C THR A 6 -31.35 8.16 -2.02
N ASN A 7 -32.07 9.02 -1.31
CA ASN A 7 -31.50 9.79 -0.20
C ASN A 7 -30.95 8.86 0.92
N ALA A 8 -31.59 7.70 1.15
CA ALA A 8 -31.12 6.72 2.13
C ALA A 8 -29.78 6.07 1.72
N VAL A 9 -29.63 5.70 0.44
CA VAL A 9 -28.38 5.11 -0.09
C VAL A 9 -27.22 6.12 -0.08
N ALA A 10 -27.50 7.38 -0.46
CA ALA A 10 -26.48 8.44 -0.42
C ALA A 10 -25.99 8.70 1.01
N ARG A 11 -26.92 8.74 1.98
CA ARG A 11 -26.60 8.92 3.40
C ARG A 11 -25.84 7.72 3.98
N LEU A 12 -26.18 6.50 3.59
CA LEU A 12 -25.43 5.30 3.95
C LEU A 12 -23.96 5.41 3.52
N GLY A 13 -23.71 5.85 2.29
CA GLY A 13 -22.36 6.10 1.78
C GLY A 13 -21.58 7.08 2.64
N GLY A 14 -22.20 8.19 3.07
CA GLY A 14 -21.60 9.16 4.00
C GLY A 14 -21.24 8.53 5.35
N LEU A 15 -22.18 7.81 5.97
CA LEU A 15 -21.97 7.16 7.27
C LEU A 15 -20.83 6.11 7.21
N LEU A 16 -20.75 5.34 6.14
CA LEU A 16 -19.66 4.37 5.92
C LEU A 16 -18.33 5.08 5.72
N SER A 17 -18.31 6.19 4.99
CA SER A 17 -17.10 7.01 4.79
C SER A 17 -16.61 7.61 6.11
N ASP A 18 -17.50 8.17 6.93
CA ASP A 18 -17.17 8.71 8.25
C ASP A 18 -16.58 7.61 9.15
N ARG A 19 -17.19 6.43 9.11
CA ARG A 19 -16.72 5.26 9.86
C ARG A 19 -15.34 4.81 9.44
N LEU A 20 -15.09 4.71 8.15
CA LEU A 20 -13.75 4.40 7.61
C LEU A 20 -12.74 5.48 8.00
N GLY A 21 -13.13 6.75 7.99
CA GLY A 21 -12.30 7.86 8.47
C GLY A 21 -11.88 7.70 9.93
N SER A 22 -12.78 7.24 10.81
CA SER A 22 -12.45 6.96 12.22
C SER A 22 -11.53 5.74 12.37
N THR A 23 -11.74 4.68 11.58
CA THR A 23 -10.91 3.46 11.56
C THR A 23 -9.47 3.75 11.11
N ARG A 24 -9.26 4.77 10.26
CA ARG A 24 -7.91 5.17 9.81
C ARG A 24 -6.95 5.57 10.93
N ARG A 25 -7.47 5.93 12.11
CA ARG A 25 -6.65 6.29 13.29
C ARG A 25 -6.14 5.07 14.05
N LEU A 26 -6.78 3.91 13.88
CA LEU A 26 -6.39 2.67 14.55
C LEU A 26 -5.12 2.08 13.89
N SER A 27 -4.29 1.42 14.69
CA SER A 27 -3.28 0.49 14.21
C SER A 27 -3.93 -0.78 13.65
N LEU A 28 -3.17 -1.59 12.92
CA LEU A 28 -3.65 -2.91 12.47
C LEU A 28 -3.98 -3.82 13.65
N TYR A 29 -3.21 -3.75 14.74
CA TYR A 29 -3.45 -4.52 15.93
C TYR A 29 -4.79 -4.14 16.58
N GLU A 30 -5.04 -2.84 16.80
CA GLU A 30 -6.31 -2.34 17.35
C GLU A 30 -7.50 -2.70 16.47
N ALA A 31 -7.34 -2.58 15.15
CA ALA A 31 -8.43 -2.84 14.21
C ALA A 31 -8.82 -4.33 14.12
N PHE A 32 -7.84 -5.25 14.22
CA PHE A 32 -8.06 -6.65 13.87
C PHE A 32 -7.77 -7.68 14.98
N VAL A 33 -7.09 -7.28 16.06
CA VAL A 33 -6.70 -8.20 17.15
C VAL A 33 -7.28 -7.76 18.47
N ALA A 34 -7.12 -6.49 18.86
CA ALA A 34 -7.66 -5.98 20.11
C ALA A 34 -9.20 -6.10 20.12
N ASP A 35 -9.72 -6.48 21.28
CA ASP A 35 -11.17 -6.51 21.50
C ASP A 35 -11.64 -5.10 21.83
N ASP A 36 -11.60 -4.22 20.82
CA ASP A 36 -11.87 -2.79 20.98
C ASP A 36 -13.25 -2.47 20.42
N GLU A 37 -14.11 -1.91 21.25
CA GLU A 37 -15.44 -1.39 20.90
C GLU A 37 -15.39 -0.31 19.80
N SER A 38 -14.22 0.30 19.57
CA SER A 38 -14.02 1.29 18.50
C SER A 38 -14.27 0.75 17.10
N PHE A 39 -14.26 -0.57 16.92
CA PHE A 39 -14.60 -1.23 15.66
C PHE A 39 -16.11 -1.56 15.56
N GLU A 40 -16.91 -1.35 16.61
CA GLU A 40 -18.34 -1.56 16.58
C GLU A 40 -19.02 -0.59 15.58
N PRO A 41 -20.15 -0.97 14.94
CA PRO A 41 -20.86 -0.06 14.08
C PRO A 41 -21.43 1.12 14.89
N ASP A 42 -21.20 2.34 14.38
CA ASP A 42 -21.78 3.56 14.97
C ASP A 42 -23.30 3.39 15.13
N ALA A 43 -23.84 3.80 16.29
CA ALA A 43 -25.27 3.78 16.56
C ALA A 43 -26.09 4.52 15.49
N ARG A 44 -25.55 5.60 14.90
CA ARG A 44 -26.18 6.33 13.80
C ARG A 44 -26.27 5.50 12.53
N LEU A 45 -25.23 4.71 12.22
CA LEU A 45 -25.24 3.78 11.08
C LEU A 45 -26.29 2.69 11.26
N VAL A 46 -26.34 2.06 12.44
CA VAL A 46 -27.34 1.04 12.76
C VAL A 46 -28.77 1.61 12.71
N ALA A 47 -29.00 2.77 13.33
CA ALA A 47 -30.30 3.43 13.30
C ALA A 47 -30.75 3.79 11.88
N HIS A 48 -29.82 4.24 11.03
CA HIS A 48 -30.12 4.54 9.63
C HIS A 48 -30.50 3.28 8.84
N LEU A 49 -29.74 2.17 9.02
CA LEU A 49 -30.04 0.88 8.38
C LEU A 49 -31.43 0.37 8.78
N VAL A 50 -31.76 0.40 10.08
CA VAL A 50 -33.05 -0.07 10.59
C VAL A 50 -34.19 0.87 10.16
N GLY A 51 -34.00 2.18 10.21
CA GLY A 51 -35.01 3.16 9.82
C GLY A 51 -35.35 3.18 8.33
N HIS A 52 -34.49 2.62 7.46
CA HIS A 52 -34.72 2.54 6.01
C HIS A 52 -34.62 1.09 5.50
N ARG A 53 -35.01 0.13 6.35
CA ARG A 53 -34.75 -1.30 6.16
C ARG A 53 -35.23 -1.86 4.80
N GLU A 54 -36.46 -1.56 4.37
CA GLU A 54 -37.03 -2.07 3.13
C GLU A 54 -36.27 -1.56 1.90
N GLU A 55 -35.99 -0.27 1.88
CA GLU A 55 -35.31 0.41 0.79
C GLU A 55 -33.87 -0.10 0.66
N LEU A 56 -33.13 -0.15 1.78
CA LEU A 56 -31.74 -0.58 1.80
C LEU A 56 -31.59 -2.08 1.53
N ALA A 57 -32.49 -2.93 2.06
CA ALA A 57 -32.51 -4.36 1.73
C ALA A 57 -32.70 -4.60 0.23
N SER A 58 -33.67 -3.89 -0.37
CA SER A 58 -33.91 -3.97 -1.81
C SER A 58 -32.72 -3.50 -2.65
N TRP A 59 -32.10 -2.38 -2.24
CA TRP A 59 -30.91 -1.84 -2.92
C TRP A 59 -29.72 -2.78 -2.83
N ILE A 60 -29.41 -3.31 -1.62
CA ILE A 60 -28.32 -4.26 -1.41
C ILE A 60 -28.54 -5.53 -2.23
N GLY A 61 -29.77 -6.08 -2.21
CA GLY A 61 -30.15 -7.26 -2.97
C GLY A 61 -29.94 -7.07 -4.48
N ALA A 62 -30.37 -5.91 -5.01
CA ALA A 62 -30.18 -5.56 -6.40
C ALA A 62 -28.69 -5.34 -6.78
N ALA A 63 -27.91 -4.73 -5.88
CA ALA A 63 -26.50 -4.45 -6.09
C ALA A 63 -25.59 -5.68 -5.92
N SER A 64 -26.05 -6.69 -5.17
CA SER A 64 -25.31 -7.92 -4.87
C SER A 64 -25.67 -9.09 -5.77
N GLY A 65 -26.71 -8.94 -6.65
CA GLY A 65 -27.15 -9.95 -7.61
C GLY A 65 -26.11 -10.22 -8.68
N ASP A 66 -26.15 -11.44 -9.24
CA ASP A 66 -25.22 -11.94 -10.26
C ASP A 66 -25.04 -10.94 -11.39
N GLY A 67 -23.85 -10.38 -11.50
CA GLY A 67 -23.45 -9.28 -12.36
C GLY A 67 -23.62 -9.44 -13.88
N ARG A 68 -24.82 -9.87 -14.34
CA ARG A 68 -25.17 -9.98 -15.77
C ARG A 68 -25.55 -8.67 -16.44
N GLY A 69 -25.41 -7.52 -15.75
CA GLY A 69 -25.94 -6.24 -16.26
C GLY A 69 -25.11 -4.99 -16.13
N GLY A 70 -23.81 -5.05 -15.90
CA GLY A 70 -22.99 -3.82 -15.90
C GLY A 70 -21.83 -3.86 -14.92
N GLY A 71 -20.65 -3.88 -15.42
CA GLY A 71 -19.33 -3.69 -14.81
C GLY A 71 -19.25 -3.91 -13.29
N TRP A 72 -18.93 -5.11 -12.87
CA TRP A 72 -18.68 -5.52 -11.47
C TRP A 72 -17.66 -4.63 -10.74
N GLU A 73 -16.81 -3.89 -11.48
CA GLU A 73 -15.86 -2.88 -10.96
C GLU A 73 -16.53 -1.71 -10.18
N ARG A 74 -17.87 -1.61 -10.22
CA ARG A 74 -18.65 -0.58 -9.52
C ARG A 74 -19.62 -1.16 -8.50
N SER A 75 -19.48 -2.42 -8.11
CA SER A 75 -20.28 -2.98 -7.02
C SER A 75 -19.95 -2.27 -5.70
N PRO A 76 -20.90 -2.15 -4.76
CA PRO A 76 -20.61 -1.60 -3.43
C PRO A 76 -19.49 -2.34 -2.72
N ALA A 77 -19.35 -3.65 -2.93
CA ALA A 77 -18.26 -4.45 -2.38
C ALA A 77 -16.90 -4.04 -2.95
N ALA A 78 -16.83 -3.79 -4.28
CA ALA A 78 -15.61 -3.27 -4.91
C ALA A 78 -15.23 -1.87 -4.40
N VAL A 79 -16.23 -1.00 -4.16
CA VAL A 79 -16.01 0.31 -3.55
C VAL A 79 -15.43 0.17 -2.13
N LEU A 80 -16.02 -0.69 -1.29
CA LEU A 80 -15.53 -0.92 0.08
C LEU A 80 -14.13 -1.52 0.09
N ARG A 81 -13.83 -2.48 -0.80
CA ARG A 81 -12.46 -2.96 -1.02
C ARG A 81 -11.52 -1.82 -1.41
N GLY A 82 -11.95 -0.97 -2.37
CA GLY A 82 -11.18 0.19 -2.83
C GLY A 82 -10.87 1.21 -1.75
N LEU A 83 -11.64 1.24 -0.66
CA LEU A 83 -11.36 2.06 0.53
C LEU A 83 -10.45 1.35 1.54
N LEU A 84 -10.61 0.03 1.70
CA LEU A 84 -9.82 -0.78 2.65
C LEU A 84 -8.38 -0.96 2.20
N VAL A 85 -8.15 -1.36 0.96
CA VAL A 85 -6.81 -1.73 0.46
C VAL A 85 -5.79 -0.59 0.57
N PRO A 86 -6.09 0.65 0.16
CA PRO A 86 -5.18 1.77 0.39
C PRO A 86 -4.87 2.00 1.87
N TRP A 87 -5.85 1.87 2.75
CA TRP A 87 -5.63 2.00 4.19
C TRP A 87 -4.70 0.91 4.73
N LEU A 88 -4.85 -0.36 4.29
CA LEU A 88 -3.96 -1.45 4.67
C LEU A 88 -2.53 -1.19 4.19
N HIS A 89 -2.35 -0.68 2.97
CA HIS A 89 -1.05 -0.28 2.44
C HIS A 89 -0.44 0.90 3.22
N GLU A 90 -1.27 1.86 3.67
CA GLU A 90 -0.82 2.96 4.53
C GLU A 90 -0.33 2.47 5.89
N LYS A 91 -0.94 1.43 6.43
CA LYS A 91 -0.59 0.85 7.73
C LYS A 91 0.60 -0.11 7.67
N ASN A 92 0.70 -0.86 6.57
CA ASN A 92 1.81 -1.79 6.41
C ASN A 92 2.26 -1.85 4.94
N GLN A 93 3.45 -1.31 4.67
CA GLN A 93 4.00 -1.27 3.32
C GLN A 93 4.25 -2.65 2.70
N PHE A 94 4.39 -3.70 3.52
CA PHE A 94 4.59 -5.06 3.03
C PHE A 94 3.29 -5.78 2.71
N PHE A 95 2.14 -5.20 3.07
CA PHE A 95 0.84 -5.76 2.74
C PHE A 95 0.62 -5.69 1.22
N ARG A 96 0.38 -6.82 0.60
CA ARG A 96 0.09 -6.92 -0.84
C ARG A 96 -1.28 -7.54 -1.04
N VAL A 97 -1.97 -7.07 -2.06
CA VAL A 97 -3.27 -7.58 -2.49
C VAL A 97 -3.13 -7.91 -3.97
N ASP A 98 -3.07 -9.20 -4.29
CA ASP A 98 -3.12 -9.66 -5.67
C ASP A 98 -4.56 -9.76 -6.19
N ALA A 99 -4.75 -10.24 -7.42
CA ALA A 99 -6.06 -10.36 -8.04
C ALA A 99 -6.97 -11.40 -7.33
N GLU A 100 -6.41 -12.42 -6.69
CA GLU A 100 -7.15 -13.40 -5.90
C GLU A 100 -7.58 -12.80 -4.57
N ASP A 101 -6.68 -12.11 -3.90
CA ASP A 101 -6.95 -11.38 -2.67
C ASP A 101 -8.02 -10.31 -2.85
N ALA A 102 -7.95 -9.57 -3.95
CA ALA A 102 -8.95 -8.57 -4.31
C ALA A 102 -10.35 -9.21 -4.43
N ARG A 103 -10.45 -10.37 -5.09
CA ARG A 103 -11.70 -11.13 -5.19
C ARG A 103 -12.18 -11.65 -3.84
N ARG A 104 -11.28 -12.21 -3.02
CA ARG A 104 -11.62 -12.66 -1.64
C ARG A 104 -12.17 -11.51 -0.80
N LEU A 105 -11.55 -10.34 -0.83
CA LEU A 105 -12.03 -9.16 -0.11
C LEU A 105 -13.41 -8.71 -0.58
N GLU A 106 -13.65 -8.69 -1.88
CA GLU A 106 -14.98 -8.39 -2.43
C GLU A 106 -16.03 -9.41 -1.98
N ASP A 107 -15.70 -10.69 -1.97
CA ASP A 107 -16.60 -11.75 -1.50
C ASP A 107 -16.91 -11.62 0.00
N LEU A 108 -15.94 -11.19 0.83
CA LEU A 108 -16.17 -10.92 2.25
C LEU A 108 -17.17 -9.76 2.43
N TYR A 109 -17.00 -8.67 1.70
CA TYR A 109 -17.93 -7.53 1.73
C TYR A 109 -19.31 -7.91 1.18
N ARG A 110 -19.35 -8.61 0.04
CA ARG A 110 -20.61 -9.07 -0.56
C ARG A 110 -21.40 -9.96 0.40
N ARG A 111 -20.73 -10.89 1.10
CA ARG A 111 -21.36 -11.73 2.12
C ARG A 111 -21.93 -10.90 3.27
N ALA A 112 -21.18 -9.97 3.81
CA ALA A 112 -21.66 -9.10 4.89
C ALA A 112 -22.87 -8.28 4.46
N MET A 113 -22.88 -7.75 3.24
CA MET A 113 -23.99 -7.01 2.68
C MET A 113 -25.25 -7.88 2.52
N LEU A 114 -25.11 -9.12 2.01
CA LEU A 114 -26.22 -10.05 1.87
C LEU A 114 -26.77 -10.48 3.23
N ASP A 115 -25.91 -10.71 4.22
CA ASP A 115 -26.32 -11.02 5.59
C ASP A 115 -27.08 -9.84 6.20
N ALA A 116 -26.60 -8.59 6.00
CA ALA A 116 -27.31 -7.38 6.44
C ALA A 116 -28.67 -7.23 5.72
N ALA A 117 -28.74 -7.44 4.42
CA ALA A 117 -30.00 -7.37 3.68
C ALA A 117 -31.02 -8.39 4.19
N ARG A 118 -30.59 -9.60 4.55
CA ARG A 118 -31.45 -10.63 5.14
C ARG A 118 -32.03 -10.18 6.49
N VAL A 119 -31.20 -9.61 7.35
CA VAL A 119 -31.66 -9.05 8.64
C VAL A 119 -32.67 -7.93 8.42
N LEU A 120 -32.38 -7.00 7.49
CA LEU A 120 -33.25 -5.86 7.19
C LEU A 120 -34.60 -6.30 6.60
N SER A 121 -34.64 -7.40 5.84
CA SER A 121 -35.88 -7.96 5.26
C SER A 121 -36.67 -8.83 6.25
N SER A 122 -36.09 -9.17 7.41
CA SER A 122 -36.77 -10.03 8.39
C SER A 122 -37.88 -9.24 9.14
N PRO A 123 -39.05 -9.87 9.38
CA PRO A 123 -40.16 -9.22 10.11
C PRO A 123 -39.90 -9.21 11.62
N THR A 124 -38.82 -8.58 12.07
CA THR A 124 -38.42 -8.47 13.46
C THR A 124 -38.57 -7.01 13.97
N SER A 125 -38.55 -6.83 15.28
CA SER A 125 -38.54 -5.49 15.88
C SER A 125 -37.23 -4.76 15.53
N ASP A 126 -37.26 -3.43 15.54
CA ASP A 126 -36.07 -2.61 15.25
C ASP A 126 -34.93 -2.88 16.23
N ALA A 127 -35.22 -3.13 17.49
CA ALA A 127 -34.22 -3.48 18.50
C ALA A 127 -33.53 -4.82 18.15
N ARG A 128 -34.32 -5.81 17.74
CA ARG A 128 -33.78 -7.13 17.31
C ARG A 128 -32.96 -7.01 16.04
N ALA A 129 -33.46 -6.28 15.05
CA ALA A 129 -32.72 -6.03 13.81
C ALA A 129 -31.39 -5.31 14.07
N ALA A 130 -31.38 -4.33 14.99
CA ALA A 130 -30.15 -3.63 15.37
C ALA A 130 -29.13 -4.57 16.04
N GLU A 131 -29.56 -5.48 16.91
CA GLU A 131 -28.71 -6.50 17.53
C GLU A 131 -28.13 -7.46 16.49
N GLU A 132 -28.98 -7.98 15.60
CA GLU A 132 -28.54 -8.90 14.54
C GLU A 132 -27.57 -8.23 13.55
N LEU A 133 -27.76 -6.94 13.23
CA LEU A 133 -26.80 -6.17 12.40
C LEU A 133 -25.43 -6.02 13.06
N ARG A 134 -25.37 -5.82 14.40
CA ARG A 134 -24.09 -5.84 15.13
C ARG A 134 -23.42 -7.21 15.01
N GLY A 135 -24.18 -8.29 15.13
CA GLY A 135 -23.67 -9.66 14.90
C GLY A 135 -23.10 -9.87 13.49
N VAL A 136 -23.79 -9.36 12.46
CA VAL A 136 -23.27 -9.39 11.06
C VAL A 136 -21.95 -8.62 10.96
N TRP A 137 -21.86 -7.46 11.59
CA TRP A 137 -20.66 -6.63 11.59
C TRP A 137 -19.50 -7.33 12.29
N GLY A 138 -19.70 -7.89 13.49
CA GLY A 138 -18.70 -8.65 14.23
C GLY A 138 -18.19 -9.86 13.44
N ALA A 139 -19.09 -10.61 12.80
CA ALA A 139 -18.72 -11.74 11.93
C ALA A 139 -17.90 -11.29 10.70
N HIS A 140 -18.23 -10.12 10.12
CA HIS A 140 -17.44 -9.55 9.02
C HIS A 140 -16.05 -9.13 9.48
N ARG A 141 -15.95 -8.43 10.63
CA ARG A 141 -14.67 -8.05 11.25
C ARG A 141 -13.78 -9.28 11.47
N ALA A 142 -14.33 -10.36 12.05
CA ALA A 142 -13.58 -11.59 12.30
C ALA A 142 -13.01 -12.20 11.01
N ARG A 143 -13.79 -12.18 9.91
CA ARG A 143 -13.33 -12.68 8.61
C ARG A 143 -12.23 -11.79 8.01
N LEU A 144 -12.36 -10.46 8.11
CA LEU A 144 -11.32 -9.52 7.69
C LEU A 144 -10.04 -9.70 8.53
N ALA A 145 -10.19 -9.87 9.85
CA ALA A 145 -9.07 -10.13 10.74
C ALA A 145 -8.32 -11.41 10.37
N SER A 146 -9.04 -12.49 10.05
CA SER A 146 -8.44 -13.73 9.54
C SER A 146 -7.65 -13.48 8.25
N PHE A 147 -8.25 -12.77 7.30
CA PHE A 147 -7.60 -12.43 6.03
C PHE A 147 -6.30 -11.61 6.24
N VAL A 148 -6.30 -10.63 7.16
CA VAL A 148 -5.11 -9.81 7.44
C VAL A 148 -4.04 -10.64 8.16
N ARG A 149 -4.42 -11.47 9.15
CA ARG A 149 -3.48 -12.34 9.88
C ARG A 149 -2.83 -13.40 9.00
N GLU A 150 -3.54 -13.97 8.05
CA GLU A 150 -2.98 -14.90 7.07
C GLU A 150 -1.80 -14.31 6.30
N ARG A 151 -1.70 -12.98 6.18
CA ARG A 151 -0.68 -12.27 5.40
C ARG A 151 0.39 -11.57 6.23
N LEU A 152 0.04 -11.13 7.43
CA LEU A 152 0.93 -10.36 8.30
C LEU A 152 1.32 -11.07 9.60
N GLY A 153 0.81 -12.30 9.81
CA GLY A 153 0.99 -13.05 11.05
C GLY A 153 -0.08 -12.73 12.10
N GLU A 154 -0.07 -13.47 13.21
CA GLU A 154 -1.09 -13.42 14.26
C GLU A 154 -1.21 -12.04 14.94
N GLU A 155 -0.10 -11.30 15.02
CA GLU A 155 -0.04 -9.95 15.55
C GLU A 155 0.35 -8.95 14.44
N PRO A 156 -0.60 -8.56 13.56
CA PRO A 156 -0.29 -7.61 12.49
C PRO A 156 0.09 -6.26 13.08
N ARG A 157 1.27 -5.75 12.68
CA ARG A 157 1.82 -4.49 13.15
C ARG A 157 1.85 -3.46 12.04
N ASP A 158 1.73 -2.19 12.43
CA ASP A 158 1.99 -1.11 11.50
C ASP A 158 3.47 -1.12 11.12
N ALA A 159 3.76 -1.08 9.83
CA ALA A 159 5.12 -1.03 9.27
C ALA A 159 5.18 0.05 8.20
N VAL A 160 5.44 1.28 8.63
CA VAL A 160 5.38 2.47 7.78
C VAL A 160 6.77 3.11 7.71
N CYS A 161 7.30 3.24 6.49
CA CYS A 161 8.57 3.91 6.24
C CYS A 161 8.40 5.27 5.51
N ALA A 162 7.19 5.81 5.43
CA ALA A 162 6.84 6.87 4.50
C ALA A 162 7.03 8.31 5.01
N SER A 163 7.41 8.54 6.27
CA SER A 163 7.33 9.87 6.89
C SER A 163 8.69 10.55 7.11
N TYR A 164 9.68 10.25 6.27
CA TYR A 164 10.99 10.88 6.39
C TYR A 164 11.05 12.20 5.61
N SER A 165 11.66 13.21 6.24
CA SER A 165 11.86 14.51 5.59
C SER A 165 12.80 14.37 4.39
N PRO A 166 12.60 15.11 3.29
CA PRO A 166 13.48 15.08 2.14
C PRO A 166 14.97 15.33 2.46
N PRO A 167 15.36 16.27 3.34
CA PRO A 167 16.75 16.42 3.73
C PRO A 167 17.36 15.16 4.35
N LEU A 168 16.60 14.45 5.18
CA LEU A 168 17.04 13.19 5.78
C LEU A 168 17.22 12.11 4.74
N GLN A 169 16.25 11.96 3.80
CA GLN A 169 16.34 11.00 2.71
C GLN A 169 17.59 11.23 1.86
N LEU A 170 17.83 12.48 1.46
CA LEU A 170 19.01 12.87 0.69
C LEU A 170 20.32 12.58 1.44
N ALA A 171 20.38 12.93 2.74
CA ALA A 171 21.55 12.68 3.57
C ALA A 171 21.86 11.18 3.69
N VAL A 172 20.85 10.33 3.94
CA VAL A 172 21.01 8.87 4.04
C VAL A 172 21.46 8.26 2.72
N LEU A 173 20.95 8.77 1.60
CA LEU A 173 21.31 8.30 0.25
C LEU A 173 22.63 8.88 -0.27
N GLY A 174 23.30 9.74 0.50
CA GLY A 174 24.53 10.42 0.10
C GLY A 174 24.34 11.32 -1.13
N LEU A 175 23.18 11.98 -1.22
CA LEU A 175 22.81 12.86 -2.32
C LEU A 175 22.90 14.33 -1.89
N ALA A 176 23.41 15.18 -2.77
CA ALA A 176 23.41 16.62 -2.55
C ALA A 176 22.06 17.25 -2.92
N ASP A 177 21.66 18.30 -2.22
CA ASP A 177 20.45 19.06 -2.55
C ASP A 177 20.53 19.64 -3.97
N GLY A 178 19.82 19.06 -4.93
CA GLY A 178 19.66 19.58 -6.28
C GLY A 178 20.86 19.44 -7.23
N GLY A 179 21.96 18.77 -6.80
CA GLY A 179 23.15 18.52 -7.61
C GLY A 179 23.11 17.22 -8.41
N GLU A 180 22.03 16.47 -8.34
CA GLU A 180 21.94 15.17 -8.99
C GLU A 180 21.62 15.29 -10.49
N ALA A 181 22.19 14.36 -11.28
CA ALA A 181 21.93 14.29 -12.70
C ALA A 181 20.46 13.98 -12.96
N GLY A 182 19.70 14.92 -13.52
CA GLY A 182 18.30 14.71 -13.92
C GLY A 182 18.16 13.99 -15.25
N PRO A 183 16.97 13.45 -15.51
CA PRO A 183 15.80 13.40 -14.65
C PRO A 183 15.96 12.44 -13.49
N VAL A 184 15.28 12.74 -12.37
CA VAL A 184 15.30 11.94 -11.15
C VAL A 184 14.01 11.12 -11.03
N LEU A 185 14.12 9.83 -10.68
CA LEU A 185 12.99 8.97 -10.36
C LEU A 185 13.05 8.54 -8.88
N ASP A 186 12.00 8.81 -8.12
CA ASP A 186 11.82 8.33 -6.74
C ASP A 186 10.92 7.08 -6.72
N VAL A 187 11.52 5.91 -6.48
CA VAL A 187 10.85 4.62 -6.44
C VAL A 187 10.41 4.31 -5.01
N GLY A 188 9.11 4.39 -4.77
CA GLY A 188 8.54 4.34 -3.43
C GLY A 188 8.46 5.73 -2.79
N CYS A 189 7.99 6.73 -3.54
CA CYS A 189 7.94 8.13 -3.11
C CYS A 189 6.97 8.38 -1.94
N GLY A 190 6.18 7.39 -1.56
CA GLY A 190 5.22 7.45 -0.47
C GLY A 190 4.01 8.34 -0.76
N ARG A 191 3.12 8.39 0.24
CA ARG A 191 1.86 9.14 0.16
C ARG A 191 2.03 10.63 -0.13
N ASP A 192 3.04 11.26 0.44
CA ASP A 192 3.21 12.71 0.34
C ASP A 192 4.11 13.11 -0.83
N ALA A 193 4.82 12.16 -1.44
CA ALA A 193 5.81 12.38 -2.49
C ALA A 193 6.75 13.57 -2.15
N ALA A 194 7.16 13.64 -0.87
CA ALA A 194 7.82 14.83 -0.32
C ALA A 194 9.16 15.13 -0.99
N LEU A 195 9.95 14.09 -1.32
CA LEU A 195 11.23 14.25 -2.01
C LEU A 195 11.02 14.76 -3.44
N VAL A 196 10.07 14.20 -4.18
CA VAL A 196 9.73 14.65 -5.55
C VAL A 196 9.33 16.12 -5.54
N ARG A 197 8.41 16.52 -4.64
CA ARG A 197 7.98 17.92 -4.51
C ARG A 197 9.15 18.85 -4.21
N ARG A 198 10.05 18.48 -3.28
CA ARG A 198 11.23 19.27 -2.95
C ARG A 198 12.16 19.44 -4.14
N LEU A 199 12.46 18.34 -4.87
CA LEU A 199 13.35 18.38 -6.04
C LEU A 199 12.76 19.27 -7.13
N ARG A 200 11.46 19.14 -7.41
CA ARG A 200 10.77 19.99 -8.41
C ARG A 200 10.75 21.45 -8.01
N LEU A 201 10.55 21.77 -6.72
CA LEU A 201 10.65 23.14 -6.21
C LEU A 201 12.07 23.72 -6.35
N ALA A 202 13.09 22.87 -6.31
CA ALA A 202 14.49 23.25 -6.58
C ALA A 202 14.81 23.32 -8.09
N GLY A 203 13.83 23.12 -8.98
CA GLY A 203 14.02 23.16 -10.44
C GLY A 203 14.58 21.87 -11.04
N VAL A 204 14.65 20.78 -10.28
CA VAL A 204 15.08 19.45 -10.77
C VAL A 204 13.89 18.77 -11.44
N GLU A 205 14.11 18.24 -12.66
CA GLU A 205 13.14 17.36 -13.29
C GLU A 205 13.05 16.04 -12.50
N ALA A 206 11.95 15.87 -11.73
CA ALA A 206 11.77 14.74 -10.85
C ALA A 206 10.37 14.13 -11.03
N GLN A 207 10.32 12.79 -10.97
CA GLN A 207 9.12 11.96 -10.99
C GLN A 207 9.13 10.99 -9.81
N GLY A 208 7.95 10.66 -9.30
CA GLY A 208 7.77 9.66 -8.24
C GLY A 208 6.77 8.60 -8.62
N ILE A 209 7.00 7.38 -8.14
CA ILE A 209 6.08 6.27 -8.28
C ILE A 209 5.85 5.61 -6.91
N ASP A 210 4.59 5.33 -6.60
CA ASP A 210 4.19 4.51 -5.45
C ASP A 210 2.73 4.06 -5.63
N ARG A 211 2.37 2.90 -5.10
CA ARG A 211 0.99 2.40 -5.11
C ARG A 211 0.04 3.17 -4.19
N ILE A 212 0.60 3.93 -3.23
CA ILE A 212 -0.13 4.82 -2.32
C ILE A 212 0.14 6.30 -2.59
N ALA A 213 0.78 6.62 -3.72
CA ALA A 213 1.07 7.99 -4.09
C ALA A 213 -0.22 8.83 -4.21
N PRO A 214 -0.13 10.15 -4.01
CA PRO A 214 -1.29 11.03 -4.15
C PRO A 214 -1.70 11.16 -5.63
N GLU A 215 -2.99 10.99 -5.89
CA GLU A 215 -3.54 11.22 -7.22
C GLU A 215 -3.52 12.72 -7.58
N GLY A 216 -3.31 13.03 -8.87
CA GLY A 216 -3.39 14.40 -9.40
C GLY A 216 -2.22 15.31 -9.00
N VAL A 217 -1.16 14.78 -8.41
CA VAL A 217 0.08 15.53 -8.15
C VAL A 217 0.99 15.43 -9.36
N ASP A 218 1.40 16.60 -9.88
CA ASP A 218 2.28 16.68 -11.05
C ASP A 218 3.62 15.98 -10.79
N GLY A 219 4.02 15.12 -11.74
CA GLY A 219 5.22 14.31 -11.64
C GLY A 219 5.10 13.10 -10.72
N VAL A 220 3.89 12.72 -10.27
CA VAL A 220 3.67 11.55 -9.40
C VAL A 220 2.67 10.60 -10.04
N LEU A 221 3.01 9.30 -10.05
CA LEU A 221 2.17 8.24 -10.61
C LEU A 221 1.79 7.22 -9.54
N VAL A 222 0.51 6.82 -9.51
CA VAL A 222 0.01 5.75 -8.66
C VAL A 222 0.20 4.43 -9.40
N VAL A 223 1.31 3.76 -9.13
CA VAL A 223 1.67 2.49 -9.78
C VAL A 223 2.60 1.67 -8.87
N ASP A 224 2.48 0.34 -8.91
CA ASP A 224 3.45 -0.54 -8.25
C ASP A 224 4.76 -0.53 -9.04
N TRP A 225 5.89 -0.39 -8.34
CA TRP A 225 7.22 -0.40 -8.96
C TRP A 225 7.57 -1.72 -9.67
N LEU A 226 6.87 -2.81 -9.36
CA LEU A 226 7.04 -4.08 -10.10
C LEU A 226 6.41 -4.02 -11.49
N ASP A 227 5.42 -3.15 -11.71
CA ASP A 227 4.66 -3.04 -12.96
C ASP A 227 5.05 -1.80 -13.78
N PHE A 228 5.88 -0.91 -13.21
CA PHE A 228 6.30 0.32 -13.88
C PHE A 228 7.28 0.05 -15.03
N ASP A 229 7.07 0.73 -16.14
CA ASP A 229 8.02 0.77 -17.26
C ASP A 229 9.07 1.86 -17.01
N TYR A 230 10.28 1.44 -16.67
CA TYR A 230 11.38 2.34 -16.36
C TYR A 230 12.01 2.97 -17.61
N GLY A 231 11.77 2.41 -18.82
CA GLY A 231 12.48 2.75 -20.05
C GLY A 231 13.94 2.26 -20.06
N ASP A 232 14.68 2.63 -21.10
CA ASP A 232 16.12 2.33 -21.24
C ASP A 232 16.91 3.63 -21.39
N GLY A 233 17.93 3.85 -20.55
CA GLY A 233 18.80 5.02 -20.60
C GLY A 233 18.08 6.35 -20.41
N VAL A 234 17.00 6.37 -19.64
CA VAL A 234 16.13 7.55 -19.41
C VAL A 234 16.62 8.38 -18.23
N TRP A 235 16.97 7.72 -17.12
CA TRP A 235 17.16 8.39 -15.83
C TRP A 235 18.61 8.76 -15.59
N GLY A 236 18.83 9.99 -15.14
CA GLY A 236 20.13 10.41 -14.61
C GLY A 236 20.35 9.93 -13.18
N THR A 237 19.31 9.97 -12.37
CA THR A 237 19.37 9.44 -11.01
C THR A 237 18.05 8.72 -10.69
N VAL A 238 18.15 7.52 -10.12
CA VAL A 238 17.03 6.82 -9.50
C VAL A 238 17.31 6.73 -8.00
N VAL A 239 16.29 6.92 -7.18
CA VAL A 239 16.40 6.81 -5.71
C VAL A 239 15.34 5.87 -5.16
N SER A 240 15.64 5.17 -4.05
CA SER A 240 14.67 4.40 -3.29
C SER A 240 15.05 4.40 -1.82
N HIS A 241 14.34 5.18 -1.00
CA HIS A 241 14.55 5.25 0.44
C HIS A 241 13.59 4.32 1.17
N LEU A 242 14.08 3.19 1.69
CA LEU A 242 13.30 2.17 2.42
C LEU A 242 12.09 1.63 1.62
N GLY A 243 12.13 1.74 0.30
CA GLY A 243 11.14 1.22 -0.62
C GLY A 243 11.56 -0.12 -1.22
N LEU A 244 11.88 -0.12 -2.53
CA LEU A 244 12.18 -1.32 -3.31
C LEU A 244 13.26 -2.22 -2.67
N SER A 245 14.36 -1.64 -2.20
CA SER A 245 15.47 -2.42 -1.63
C SER A 245 15.10 -3.11 -0.32
N LEU A 246 14.31 -2.45 0.54
CA LEU A 246 13.82 -3.05 1.78
C LEU A 246 12.86 -4.21 1.52
N HIS A 247 11.97 -4.07 0.55
CA HIS A 247 11.07 -5.15 0.13
C HIS A 247 11.86 -6.31 -0.48
N PHE A 248 12.84 -6.01 -1.33
CA PHE A 248 13.69 -7.04 -1.95
C PHE A 248 14.44 -7.85 -0.88
N LEU A 249 15.08 -7.16 0.07
CA LEU A 249 15.78 -7.80 1.18
C LEU A 249 14.84 -8.69 2.00
N ARG A 250 13.66 -8.18 2.38
CA ARG A 250 12.67 -8.93 3.14
C ARG A 250 12.29 -10.24 2.45
N TYR A 251 11.98 -10.19 1.15
CA TYR A 251 11.57 -11.39 0.43
C TYR A 251 12.75 -12.33 0.14
N HIS A 252 13.98 -11.80 -0.02
CA HIS A 252 15.19 -12.61 -0.15
C HIS A 252 15.50 -13.41 1.12
N LEU A 253 15.19 -12.87 2.30
CA LEU A 253 15.42 -13.51 3.59
C LEU A 253 14.25 -14.40 4.06
N ALA A 254 13.10 -14.28 3.45
CA ALA A 254 11.92 -15.05 3.83
C ALA A 254 11.89 -16.40 3.10
N ASP A 255 11.38 -17.42 3.79
CA ASP A 255 11.23 -18.77 3.25
C ASP A 255 9.89 -18.94 2.51
N GLY A 256 9.89 -19.86 1.55
CA GLY A 256 8.70 -20.36 0.87
C GLY A 256 8.49 -19.82 -0.53
N PRO A 257 7.66 -20.52 -1.35
CA PRO A 257 7.51 -20.24 -2.78
C PRO A 257 6.99 -18.82 -3.09
N ALA A 258 6.12 -18.28 -2.24
CA ALA A 258 5.58 -16.93 -2.41
C ALA A 258 6.67 -15.86 -2.20
N ALA A 259 7.53 -16.04 -1.19
CA ALA A 259 8.65 -15.14 -0.93
C ALA A 259 9.69 -15.22 -2.06
N GLU A 260 10.02 -16.42 -2.53
CA GLU A 260 10.93 -16.64 -3.67
C GLU A 260 10.41 -15.95 -4.95
N SER A 261 9.13 -16.12 -5.27
CA SER A 261 8.51 -15.45 -6.44
C SER A 261 8.60 -13.93 -6.33
N LEU A 262 8.35 -13.37 -5.14
CA LEU A 262 8.46 -11.92 -4.90
C LEU A 262 9.91 -11.44 -4.94
N ALA A 263 10.86 -12.20 -4.42
CA ALA A 263 12.29 -11.90 -4.51
C ALA A 263 12.73 -11.84 -5.98
N LEU A 264 12.33 -12.79 -6.81
CA LEU A 264 12.60 -12.79 -8.26
C LEU A 264 11.96 -11.59 -8.97
N ALA A 265 10.74 -11.22 -8.62
CA ALA A 265 10.08 -10.04 -9.18
C ALA A 265 10.84 -8.75 -8.83
N HIS A 266 11.33 -8.62 -7.57
CA HIS A 266 12.15 -7.48 -7.16
C HIS A 266 13.52 -7.48 -7.82
N ALA A 267 14.15 -8.64 -8.02
CA ALA A 267 15.40 -8.75 -8.81
C ALA A 267 15.20 -8.27 -10.26
N GLY A 268 14.06 -8.64 -10.86
CA GLY A 268 13.66 -8.15 -12.18
C GLY A 268 13.47 -6.63 -12.22
N ALA A 269 12.79 -6.04 -11.22
CA ALA A 269 12.64 -4.59 -11.10
C ALA A 269 13.98 -3.89 -10.91
N TYR A 270 14.85 -4.40 -10.04
CA TYR A 270 16.20 -3.89 -9.82
C TYR A 270 17.00 -3.88 -11.15
N ALA A 271 16.99 -4.96 -11.90
CA ALA A 271 17.67 -5.04 -13.19
C ALA A 271 17.08 -4.04 -14.23
N ARG A 272 15.76 -3.83 -14.25
CA ARG A 272 15.13 -2.81 -15.12
C ARG A 272 15.54 -1.39 -14.73
N ILE A 273 15.62 -1.10 -13.44
CA ILE A 273 16.11 0.19 -12.94
C ILE A 273 17.55 0.43 -13.42
N LEU A 274 18.44 -0.54 -13.28
CA LEU A 274 19.83 -0.37 -13.72
C LEU A 274 19.94 -0.13 -15.23
N ARG A 275 19.14 -0.82 -16.05
CA ARG A 275 19.09 -0.55 -17.50
C ARG A 275 18.53 0.81 -17.85
N SER A 276 17.61 1.31 -17.06
CA SER A 276 16.99 2.61 -17.28
C SER A 276 17.91 3.81 -16.99
N LEU A 277 19.04 3.59 -16.33
CA LEU A 277 20.03 4.62 -16.09
C LEU A 277 20.71 5.05 -17.39
N ARG A 278 20.96 6.33 -17.56
CA ARG A 278 21.90 6.85 -18.56
C ARG A 278 23.31 6.37 -18.22
N VAL A 279 24.21 6.34 -19.21
CA VAL A 279 25.63 6.18 -18.93
C VAL A 279 26.09 7.36 -18.07
N GLY A 280 26.75 7.08 -16.96
CA GLY A 280 27.08 8.05 -15.92
C GLY A 280 25.95 8.33 -14.91
N GLY A 281 24.73 7.83 -15.14
CA GLY A 281 23.64 7.89 -14.19
C GLY A 281 23.78 6.92 -13.04
N SER A 282 23.01 7.08 -11.97
CA SER A 282 23.12 6.29 -10.76
C SER A 282 21.78 5.88 -10.14
N PHE A 283 21.78 4.75 -9.43
CA PHE A 283 20.71 4.31 -8.54
C PHE A 283 21.21 4.32 -7.09
N ALA A 284 20.63 5.17 -6.25
CA ALA A 284 20.93 5.26 -4.83
C ALA A 284 19.78 4.69 -4.00
N TYR A 285 20.05 3.77 -3.08
CA TYR A 285 19.02 3.11 -2.30
C TYR A 285 19.49 2.68 -0.91
N VAL A 286 18.57 2.54 0.01
CA VAL A 286 18.75 2.04 1.36
C VAL A 286 17.59 1.08 1.74
N PRO A 287 17.86 -0.05 2.40
CA PRO A 287 19.16 -0.64 2.72
C PRO A 287 19.93 -1.14 1.51
N ALA A 288 21.25 -1.31 1.67
CA ALA A 288 22.12 -1.96 0.69
C ALA A 288 21.74 -3.43 0.44
N LEU A 289 22.06 -3.94 -0.75
CA LEU A 289 21.71 -5.30 -1.20
C LEU A 289 22.98 -6.10 -1.62
N PRO A 290 23.86 -6.50 -0.65
CA PRO A 290 25.14 -7.12 -0.97
C PRO A 290 25.03 -8.34 -1.86
N PHE A 291 23.97 -9.12 -1.69
CA PHE A 291 23.74 -10.37 -2.43
C PHE A 291 23.49 -10.18 -3.93
N VAL A 292 22.93 -9.05 -4.34
CA VAL A 292 22.74 -8.72 -5.77
C VAL A 292 23.84 -7.81 -6.29
N GLU A 293 24.40 -6.95 -5.45
CA GLU A 293 25.50 -6.04 -5.80
C GLU A 293 26.76 -6.80 -6.24
N ALA A 294 27.04 -7.92 -5.57
CA ALA A 294 28.16 -8.80 -5.91
C ALA A 294 28.05 -9.47 -7.30
N LEU A 295 26.86 -9.46 -7.89
CA LEU A 295 26.58 -10.05 -9.21
C LEU A 295 26.66 -9.02 -10.35
N LEU A 296 26.88 -7.73 -10.04
CA LEU A 296 26.91 -6.68 -11.05
C LEU A 296 28.15 -6.80 -11.92
N PRO A 297 28.01 -6.78 -13.28
CA PRO A 297 29.16 -6.80 -14.18
C PRO A 297 29.94 -5.47 -14.07
N ASP A 298 31.23 -5.56 -13.82
CA ASP A 298 32.14 -4.42 -13.74
C ASP A 298 32.78 -4.07 -15.10
N ARG A 299 32.58 -4.93 -16.10
CA ARG A 299 33.11 -4.80 -17.47
C ARG A 299 32.06 -5.20 -18.51
N GLY A 300 32.22 -4.70 -19.72
CA GLY A 300 31.30 -4.96 -20.82
C GLY A 300 30.29 -3.82 -20.98
N SER A 301 29.15 -4.11 -21.64
CA SER A 301 28.07 -3.14 -21.82
C SER A 301 26.74 -3.87 -21.65
N PRO A 302 25.94 -3.54 -20.62
CA PRO A 302 26.21 -2.51 -19.61
C PRO A 302 27.25 -2.94 -18.55
N ALA A 303 28.00 -1.98 -18.00
CA ALA A 303 28.87 -2.16 -16.85
C ALA A 303 28.43 -1.24 -15.70
N TYR A 304 28.71 -1.68 -14.48
CA TYR A 304 28.27 -0.96 -13.27
C TYR A 304 29.39 -0.87 -12.25
N ARG A 305 29.39 0.20 -11.48
CA ARG A 305 30.23 0.39 -10.30
C ARG A 305 29.31 0.57 -9.09
N CYS A 306 29.51 -0.21 -8.06
CA CYS A 306 28.78 -0.10 -6.80
C CYS A 306 29.68 0.49 -5.71
N GLU A 307 29.13 1.38 -4.91
CA GLU A 307 29.77 1.99 -3.75
C GLU A 307 28.83 1.97 -2.57
N ARG A 308 29.39 1.66 -1.37
CA ARG A 308 28.67 1.73 -0.11
C ARG A 308 28.76 3.12 0.44
N ILE A 309 27.62 3.65 0.88
CA ILE A 309 27.50 4.96 1.51
C ILE A 309 27.14 4.72 2.98
N SER A 310 28.01 5.12 3.88
CA SER A 310 27.69 5.14 5.30
C SER A 310 26.85 6.37 5.62
N PRO A 311 25.67 6.22 6.23
CA PRO A 311 24.89 7.37 6.64
C PRO A 311 25.64 8.18 7.71
N PRO A 312 25.38 9.48 7.83
CA PRO A 312 25.93 10.30 8.91
C PRO A 312 25.62 9.67 10.28
N GLU A 313 26.56 9.80 11.22
CA GLU A 313 26.40 9.27 12.57
C GLU A 313 25.09 9.72 13.22
N GLY A 314 24.36 8.80 13.83
CA GLY A 314 23.08 9.08 14.52
C GLY A 314 21.82 9.05 13.63
N LEU A 315 21.93 8.81 12.32
CA LEU A 315 20.79 8.74 11.40
C LEU A 315 20.18 7.33 11.24
N SER A 316 20.43 6.40 12.18
CA SER A 316 19.74 5.12 12.20
C SER A 316 18.25 5.32 12.47
N THR A 317 17.39 4.95 11.53
CA THR A 317 15.95 5.03 11.72
C THR A 317 15.45 3.89 12.63
N PRO A 318 14.36 4.11 13.42
CA PRO A 318 13.79 3.04 14.25
C PRO A 318 13.47 1.77 13.47
N THR A 319 12.97 1.91 12.23
CA THR A 319 12.64 0.78 11.36
C THR A 319 13.87 -0.01 10.92
N LEU A 320 14.97 0.68 10.58
CA LEU A 320 16.22 0.00 10.24
C LEU A 320 16.78 -0.74 11.45
N ARG A 321 16.71 -0.17 12.64
CA ARG A 321 17.15 -0.83 13.88
C ARG A 321 16.33 -2.09 14.17
N ALA A 322 15.02 -2.00 14.10
CA ALA A 322 14.16 -3.16 14.31
C ALA A 322 14.46 -4.29 13.30
N LEU A 323 14.67 -3.94 12.02
CA LEU A 323 15.04 -4.91 11.00
C LEU A 323 16.45 -5.48 11.21
N GLN A 324 17.41 -4.70 11.68
CA GLN A 324 18.75 -5.18 12.05
C GLN A 324 18.68 -6.17 13.22
N GLU A 325 17.86 -5.86 14.23
CA GLU A 325 17.62 -6.75 15.36
C GLU A 325 16.98 -8.07 14.93
N ASP A 326 15.97 -8.01 14.04
CA ASP A 326 15.25 -9.18 13.55
C ASP A 326 16.08 -10.06 12.60
N THR A 327 16.93 -9.46 11.79
CA THR A 327 17.68 -10.17 10.72
C THR A 327 19.14 -10.46 11.08
N GLY A 328 19.69 -9.76 12.06
CA GLY A 328 21.12 -9.80 12.41
C GLY A 328 22.03 -9.19 11.34
N LEU A 329 21.46 -8.48 10.34
CA LEU A 329 22.19 -7.87 9.23
C LEU A 329 22.43 -6.39 9.47
N ASP A 330 23.60 -5.87 9.05
CA ASP A 330 23.84 -4.45 9.00
C ASP A 330 23.11 -3.82 7.80
N LEU A 331 21.95 -3.22 8.07
CA LEU A 331 21.08 -2.59 7.07
C LEU A 331 21.30 -1.08 6.98
N ALA A 332 22.19 -0.52 7.79
CA ALA A 332 22.41 0.93 7.86
C ALA A 332 23.06 1.52 6.59
N PRO A 333 24.00 0.85 5.88
CA PRO A 333 24.58 1.42 4.68
C PRO A 333 23.57 1.56 3.55
N ALA A 334 23.60 2.69 2.87
CA ALA A 334 23.02 2.83 1.54
C ALA A 334 23.99 2.32 0.49
N SER A 335 23.50 2.03 -0.71
CA SER A 335 24.33 1.73 -1.87
C SER A 335 24.02 2.71 -2.99
N ARG A 336 25.04 3.04 -3.75
CA ARG A 336 24.93 3.77 -5.01
C ARG A 336 25.58 3.00 -6.13
N VAL A 337 24.81 2.71 -7.16
CA VAL A 337 25.26 1.96 -8.34
C VAL A 337 25.25 2.90 -9.54
N TRP A 338 26.36 3.06 -10.22
CA TRP A 338 26.50 3.84 -11.44
C TRP A 338 26.56 2.94 -12.66
N ARG A 339 25.85 3.32 -13.72
CA ARG A 339 26.06 2.74 -15.05
C ARG A 339 27.28 3.40 -15.70
N THR A 340 28.32 2.62 -15.96
CA THR A 340 29.60 3.11 -16.50
C THR A 340 29.74 2.91 -18.02
N ALA A 341 28.94 1.98 -18.59
CA ALA A 341 28.89 1.74 -20.04
C ALA A 341 27.51 1.20 -20.50
#